data_3f6b13935b706eef643e8e988a923fd8
#
_entry.id   3f6b13935b706eef643e8e988a923fd8
#
_cell.length_a   1.000
_cell.length_b   1.000
_cell.length_c   1.000
_cell.angle_alpha   90.00
_cell.angle_beta   90.00
_cell.angle_gamma   90.00
#
_symmetry.space_group_name_H-M   'P 1'
#
loop_
_entity.id
_entity.type
_entity.pdbx_description
1 polymer ?
#
loop_
_entity_poly.entity_id
_entity_poly.type
_entity_poly.pdbx_seq_one_letter_code
_entity_poly.pdbx_strand_id
1 'polypeptide(L)'
;KVPHFTTYGKNYSRRFQEKGLIESIFTHILGLCINAGLIDPTEIFIDGTHIKAAANNRKFINQEVEKQAKFMSEQLEIEINQDRVKHGKKPLKPVEKREVKNQKLSTTDPESGWFHKGDHKEVFAYSAQVACDKYGWALAYSVEAGNIHDSQAFPALFAKLEPLKPEYIIADS
;
A
#
# COMPACT_ATOMS: atom_id res chain seq x y z
N LYS A 1 4.39 -1.56 -39.13
CA LYS A 1 4.46 -0.20 -38.53
C LYS A 1 4.27 -0.36 -37.02
N VAL A 2 5.16 0.22 -36.21
CA VAL A 2 4.99 0.26 -34.77
C VAL A 2 3.94 1.33 -34.45
N PRO A 3 2.91 1.02 -33.63
CA PRO A 3 1.92 2.01 -33.23
C PRO A 3 2.57 3.18 -32.46
N HIS A 4 1.98 4.36 -32.59
CA HIS A 4 2.40 5.52 -31.80
C HIS A 4 2.17 5.26 -30.29
N PHE A 5 3.05 5.77 -29.43
CA PHE A 5 2.97 5.53 -27.98
C PHE A 5 1.61 5.88 -27.35
N THR A 6 0.92 6.91 -27.87
CA THR A 6 -0.43 7.28 -27.40
C THR A 6 -1.47 6.20 -27.65
N THR A 7 -1.24 5.30 -28.62
CA THR A 7 -2.16 4.18 -28.92
C THR A 7 -2.19 3.19 -27.76
N TYR A 8 -1.03 2.93 -27.15
CA TYR A 8 -0.95 2.03 -25.98
C TYR A 8 -1.70 2.62 -24.79
N GLY A 9 -1.49 3.90 -24.45
CA GLY A 9 -2.20 4.56 -23.38
C GLY A 9 -3.72 4.59 -23.59
N LYS A 10 -4.19 4.93 -24.80
CA LYS A 10 -5.62 4.92 -25.15
C LYS A 10 -6.22 3.52 -25.09
N ASN A 11 -5.50 2.49 -25.52
CA ASN A 11 -5.97 1.11 -25.41
C ASN A 11 -6.07 0.65 -23.96
N TYR A 12 -5.07 0.99 -23.13
CA TYR A 12 -5.09 0.69 -21.72
C TYR A 12 -6.32 1.30 -21.06
N SER A 13 -6.49 2.62 -21.15
CA SER A 13 -7.60 3.34 -20.51
C SER A 13 -8.99 2.86 -20.97
N ARG A 14 -9.14 2.51 -22.25
CA ARG A 14 -10.45 2.12 -22.81
C ARG A 14 -10.82 0.65 -22.60
N ARG A 15 -9.83 -0.24 -22.48
CA ARG A 15 -10.07 -1.68 -22.54
C ARG A 15 -9.66 -2.44 -21.29
N PHE A 16 -8.69 -1.93 -20.52
CA PHE A 16 -8.03 -2.73 -19.51
C PHE A 16 -8.06 -2.13 -18.10
N GLN A 17 -8.11 -0.80 -17.98
CA GLN A 17 -7.95 -0.09 -16.72
C GLN A 17 -8.94 -0.54 -15.63
N GLU A 18 -10.20 -0.77 -15.97
CA GLU A 18 -11.26 -1.09 -15.00
C GLU A 18 -11.52 -2.60 -14.82
N LYS A 19 -10.75 -3.45 -15.47
CA LYS A 19 -11.05 -4.89 -15.54
C LYS A 19 -10.20 -5.76 -14.64
N GLY A 20 -9.32 -5.18 -13.82
CA GLY A 20 -8.38 -5.96 -13.00
C GLY A 20 -7.48 -6.90 -13.83
N LEU A 21 -7.29 -6.58 -15.12
CA LEU A 21 -6.58 -7.47 -16.04
C LEU A 21 -5.13 -7.70 -15.64
N ILE A 22 -4.46 -6.66 -15.17
CA ILE A 22 -3.05 -6.74 -14.73
C ILE A 22 -2.93 -7.70 -13.55
N GLU A 23 -3.82 -7.57 -12.56
CA GLU A 23 -3.88 -8.47 -11.41
C GLU A 23 -4.16 -9.91 -11.83
N SER A 24 -5.11 -10.10 -12.77
CA SER A 24 -5.43 -11.44 -13.30
C SER A 24 -4.27 -12.08 -14.03
N ILE A 25 -3.54 -11.31 -14.86
CA ILE A 25 -2.34 -11.81 -15.56
C ILE A 25 -1.25 -12.15 -14.54
N PHE A 26 -1.00 -11.27 -13.57
CA PHE A 26 -0.01 -11.52 -12.53
C PHE A 26 -0.32 -12.81 -11.77
N THR A 27 -1.55 -12.97 -11.28
CA THR A 27 -1.99 -14.16 -10.54
C THR A 27 -1.89 -15.43 -11.40
N HIS A 28 -2.24 -15.34 -12.69
CA HIS A 28 -2.12 -16.48 -13.60
C HIS A 28 -0.66 -16.91 -13.79
N ILE A 29 0.24 -15.96 -14.05
CA ILE A 29 1.68 -16.23 -14.22
C ILE A 29 2.26 -16.79 -12.93
N LEU A 30 1.93 -16.19 -11.77
CA LEU A 30 2.35 -16.68 -10.47
C LEU A 30 1.94 -18.13 -10.25
N GLY A 31 0.69 -18.49 -10.56
CA GLY A 31 0.21 -19.86 -10.49
C GLY A 31 0.99 -20.84 -11.38
N LEU A 32 1.34 -20.41 -12.59
CA LEU A 32 2.18 -21.23 -13.48
C LEU A 32 3.59 -21.45 -12.89
N CYS A 33 4.19 -20.41 -12.32
CA CYS A 33 5.52 -20.49 -11.69
C CYS A 33 5.49 -21.39 -10.44
N ILE A 34 4.46 -21.33 -9.61
CA ILE A 34 4.26 -22.21 -8.46
C ILE A 34 4.16 -23.66 -8.92
N ASN A 35 3.31 -23.94 -9.93
CA ASN A 35 3.12 -25.27 -10.46
C ASN A 35 4.39 -25.85 -11.11
N ALA A 36 5.24 -25.00 -11.64
CA ALA A 36 6.54 -25.39 -12.21
C ALA A 36 7.63 -25.57 -11.14
N GLY A 37 7.35 -25.33 -9.84
CA GLY A 37 8.31 -25.44 -8.76
C GLY A 37 9.43 -24.39 -8.79
N LEU A 38 9.17 -23.24 -9.43
CA LEU A 38 10.16 -22.15 -9.54
C LEU A 38 10.16 -21.22 -8.32
N ILE A 39 9.11 -21.27 -7.50
CA ILE A 39 8.88 -20.39 -6.37
C ILE A 39 8.97 -21.17 -5.07
N ASP A 40 9.65 -20.57 -4.10
CA ASP A 40 9.71 -21.09 -2.73
C ASP A 40 9.11 -20.06 -1.76
N PRO A 41 7.83 -20.22 -1.37
CA PRO A 41 7.15 -19.25 -0.50
C PRO A 41 7.49 -19.38 0.98
N THR A 42 8.40 -20.27 1.37
CA THR A 42 8.77 -20.52 2.78
C THR A 42 9.26 -19.25 3.46
N GLU A 43 10.12 -18.50 2.78
CA GLU A 43 10.70 -17.24 3.25
C GLU A 43 10.30 -16.12 2.30
N ILE A 44 9.60 -15.11 2.81
CA ILE A 44 9.14 -13.97 2.02
C ILE A 44 9.82 -12.70 2.52
N PHE A 45 10.41 -11.97 1.60
CA PHE A 45 11.06 -10.68 1.82
C PHE A 45 10.16 -9.57 1.28
N ILE A 46 9.87 -8.57 2.11
CA ILE A 46 9.04 -7.42 1.72
C ILE A 46 9.92 -6.17 1.76
N ASP A 47 9.94 -5.46 0.64
CA ASP A 47 10.62 -4.18 0.51
C ASP A 47 9.70 -3.15 -0.13
N GLY A 48 9.83 -1.90 0.34
CA GLY A 48 9.05 -0.76 -0.12
C GLY A 48 9.88 0.24 -0.91
N THR A 49 9.32 0.75 -1.99
CA THR A 49 9.94 1.82 -2.75
C THR A 49 8.94 2.93 -3.08
N HIS A 50 9.41 4.18 -3.16
CA HIS A 50 8.60 5.30 -3.57
C HIS A 50 8.81 5.61 -5.06
N ILE A 51 7.72 5.60 -5.81
CA ILE A 51 7.69 5.89 -7.23
C ILE A 51 7.10 7.28 -7.43
N LYS A 52 7.87 8.18 -8.05
CA LYS A 52 7.41 9.54 -8.34
C LYS A 52 6.18 9.50 -9.26
N ALA A 53 5.12 10.17 -8.83
CA ALA A 53 3.91 10.32 -9.64
C ALA A 53 4.13 11.24 -10.84
N ALA A 54 3.36 11.03 -11.90
CA ALA A 54 3.33 11.96 -13.06
C ALA A 54 2.49 13.22 -12.75
N ALA A 55 2.61 13.71 -11.52
CA ALA A 55 1.87 14.86 -11.00
C ALA A 55 2.68 16.15 -11.07
N ASN A 56 1.99 17.26 -11.27
CA ASN A 56 2.61 18.58 -11.18
C ASN A 56 2.67 19.04 -9.71
N ASN A 57 3.86 19.11 -9.13
CA ASN A 57 4.08 19.49 -7.73
C ASN A 57 3.58 20.90 -7.36
N ARG A 58 3.32 21.76 -8.35
CA ARG A 58 2.80 23.13 -8.14
C ARG A 58 1.28 23.21 -8.25
N LYS A 59 0.62 22.16 -8.72
CA LYS A 59 -0.83 22.09 -8.90
C LYS A 59 -1.45 21.20 -7.83
N PHE A 60 -1.78 21.79 -6.70
CA PHE A 60 -2.40 21.08 -5.58
C PHE A 60 -3.45 21.98 -4.89
N ILE A 61 -4.33 21.34 -4.15
CA ILE A 61 -5.23 21.97 -3.17
C ILE A 61 -4.83 21.48 -1.78
N ASN A 62 -4.99 22.35 -0.78
CA ASN A 62 -4.86 21.94 0.62
C ASN A 62 -6.21 21.41 1.07
N GLN A 63 -6.22 20.19 1.57
CA GLN A 63 -7.40 19.56 2.14
C GLN A 63 -7.14 19.26 3.61
N GLU A 64 -8.09 19.62 4.46
CA GLU A 64 -8.08 19.17 5.84
C GLU A 64 -8.50 17.71 5.89
N VAL A 65 -7.61 16.87 6.37
CA VAL A 65 -7.88 15.46 6.59
C VAL A 65 -7.69 15.13 8.06
N GLU A 66 -8.55 14.29 8.59
CA GLU A 66 -8.35 13.76 9.93
C GLU A 66 -7.02 12.99 9.94
N LYS A 67 -6.18 13.25 10.95
CA LYS A 67 -5.02 12.38 11.15
C LYS A 67 -5.54 10.97 11.38
N GLN A 68 -5.19 10.08 10.48
CA GLN A 68 -5.48 8.66 10.71
C GLN A 68 -4.82 8.27 12.03
N ALA A 69 -5.66 7.90 13.00
CA ALA A 69 -5.15 7.25 14.20
C ALA A 69 -4.32 6.06 13.71
N LYS A 70 -3.14 5.88 14.27
CA LYS A 70 -2.32 4.73 13.92
C LYS A 70 -3.20 3.51 14.13
N PHE A 71 -3.43 2.72 13.11
CA PHE A 71 -4.29 1.51 13.16
C PHE A 71 -3.99 0.67 14.42
N MET A 72 -2.71 0.58 14.78
CA MET A 72 -2.24 -0.07 16.00
C MET A 72 -2.76 0.61 17.28
N SER A 73 -2.96 1.93 17.32
CA SER A 73 -3.47 2.59 18.53
C SER A 73 -4.97 2.36 18.74
N GLU A 74 -5.75 2.28 17.68
CA GLU A 74 -7.18 1.94 17.77
C GLU A 74 -7.39 0.48 18.19
N GLN A 75 -6.64 -0.45 17.60
CA GLN A 75 -6.65 -1.86 18.00
C GLN A 75 -6.22 -2.02 19.47
N LEU A 76 -5.17 -1.34 19.88
CA LEU A 76 -4.67 -1.37 21.24
C LEU A 76 -5.69 -0.78 22.24
N GLU A 77 -6.37 0.31 21.89
CA GLU A 77 -7.44 0.87 22.73
C GLU A 77 -8.61 -0.10 22.89
N ILE A 78 -8.99 -0.81 21.83
CA ILE A 78 -10.03 -1.84 21.88
C ILE A 78 -9.60 -2.97 22.82
N GLU A 79 -8.40 -3.49 22.68
CA GLU A 79 -7.85 -4.55 23.51
C GLU A 79 -7.74 -4.13 24.98
N ILE A 80 -7.21 -2.94 25.24
CA ILE A 80 -7.12 -2.38 26.59
C ILE A 80 -8.52 -2.26 27.22
N ASN A 81 -9.51 -1.76 26.47
CA ASN A 81 -10.85 -1.60 26.98
C ASN A 81 -11.53 -2.97 27.25
N GLN A 82 -11.30 -3.96 26.41
CA GLN A 82 -11.78 -5.33 26.65
C GLN A 82 -11.16 -5.93 27.92
N ASP A 83 -9.85 -5.76 28.10
CA ASP A 83 -9.15 -6.24 29.29
C ASP A 83 -9.64 -5.52 30.57
N ARG A 84 -9.83 -4.20 30.51
CA ARG A 84 -10.37 -3.43 31.62
C ARG A 84 -11.75 -3.91 32.04
N VAL A 85 -12.65 -4.19 31.08
CA VAL A 85 -13.98 -4.69 31.33
C VAL A 85 -13.93 -6.08 32.00
N LYS A 86 -13.06 -6.98 31.52
CA LYS A 86 -12.84 -8.30 32.13
C LYS A 86 -12.38 -8.21 33.58
N HIS A 87 -11.65 -7.16 33.94
CA HIS A 87 -11.19 -6.91 35.31
C HIS A 87 -12.12 -5.97 36.13
N GLY A 88 -13.36 -5.76 35.69
CA GLY A 88 -14.36 -4.95 36.39
C GLY A 88 -14.05 -3.45 36.40
N LYS A 89 -13.15 -2.95 35.54
CA LYS A 89 -12.80 -1.54 35.41
C LYS A 89 -13.61 -0.89 34.30
N LYS A 90 -13.95 0.40 34.47
CA LYS A 90 -14.63 1.16 33.43
C LYS A 90 -13.73 1.33 32.20
N PRO A 91 -14.27 1.28 30.95
CA PRO A 91 -13.52 1.60 29.73
C PRO A 91 -12.89 2.99 29.80
N LEU A 92 -11.81 3.18 29.09
CA LEU A 92 -11.23 4.52 28.88
C LEU A 92 -12.24 5.38 28.11
N LYS A 93 -12.29 6.67 28.44
CA LYS A 93 -13.11 7.60 27.65
C LYS A 93 -12.51 7.73 26.25
N PRO A 94 -13.35 7.72 25.20
CA PRO A 94 -12.84 7.97 23.84
C PRO A 94 -12.10 9.32 23.79
N VAL A 95 -10.98 9.35 23.10
CA VAL A 95 -10.25 10.60 22.85
C VAL A 95 -11.04 11.40 21.81
N GLU A 96 -11.83 12.38 22.24
CA GLU A 96 -12.73 13.18 21.37
C GLU A 96 -12.01 14.12 20.40
N LYS A 97 -10.70 14.28 20.49
CA LYS A 97 -9.94 15.18 19.60
C LYS A 97 -9.34 14.41 18.44
N ARG A 98 -10.08 14.35 17.34
CA ARG A 98 -9.51 14.02 16.03
C ARG A 98 -8.57 15.16 15.63
N GLU A 99 -7.28 14.88 15.62
CA GLU A 99 -6.31 15.84 15.13
C GLU A 99 -6.46 15.96 13.62
N VAL A 100 -6.70 17.17 13.16
CA VAL A 100 -6.76 17.49 11.73
C VAL A 100 -5.38 17.93 11.24
N LYS A 101 -4.98 17.47 10.08
CA LYS A 101 -3.78 17.96 9.41
C LYS A 101 -4.12 18.43 8.00
N ASN A 102 -3.43 19.48 7.55
CA ASN A 102 -3.50 19.90 6.16
C ASN A 102 -2.67 18.95 5.29
N GLN A 103 -3.30 18.41 4.26
CA GLN A 103 -2.66 17.53 3.28
C GLN A 103 -2.77 18.16 1.89
N LYS A 104 -1.65 18.14 1.15
CA LYS A 104 -1.64 18.53 -0.26
C LYS A 104 -2.24 17.41 -1.09
N LEU A 105 -3.26 17.72 -1.87
CA LEU A 105 -3.87 16.82 -2.85
C LEU A 105 -3.55 17.31 -4.25
N SER A 106 -2.97 16.46 -5.08
CA SER A 106 -2.67 16.81 -6.48
C SER A 106 -3.96 16.97 -7.29
N THR A 107 -4.04 18.03 -8.08
CA THR A 107 -5.14 18.22 -9.02
C THR A 107 -4.93 17.53 -10.36
N THR A 108 -3.72 17.06 -10.63
CA THR A 108 -3.34 16.36 -11.88
C THR A 108 -3.29 14.86 -11.71
N ASP A 109 -3.09 14.37 -10.49
CA ASP A 109 -3.06 12.95 -10.11
C ASP A 109 -3.55 12.82 -8.65
N PRO A 110 -4.89 12.83 -8.44
CA PRO A 110 -5.48 12.84 -7.10
C PRO A 110 -5.21 11.59 -6.27
N GLU A 111 -4.87 10.47 -6.90
CA GLU A 111 -4.57 9.20 -6.22
C GLU A 111 -3.16 9.20 -5.62
N SER A 112 -2.27 10.09 -6.08
CA SER A 112 -0.91 10.20 -5.56
C SER A 112 -0.88 10.90 -4.19
N GLY A 113 0.07 10.48 -3.33
CA GLY A 113 0.29 11.09 -2.03
C GLY A 113 1.47 12.07 -2.00
N TRP A 114 1.35 13.14 -1.21
CA TRP A 114 2.47 14.05 -0.97
C TRP A 114 3.50 13.38 -0.07
N PHE A 115 4.64 13.05 -0.64
CA PHE A 115 5.73 12.34 0.01
C PHE A 115 6.88 13.28 0.32
N HIS A 116 7.39 13.17 1.54
CA HIS A 116 8.53 13.94 2.04
C HIS A 116 9.65 12.97 2.43
N LYS A 117 10.78 13.07 1.76
CA LYS A 117 11.98 12.29 2.08
C LYS A 117 13.15 13.20 2.40
N GLY A 118 13.47 13.32 3.69
CA GLY A 118 14.54 14.19 4.16
C GLY A 118 14.29 15.66 3.85
N ASP A 119 15.28 16.53 4.05
CA ASP A 119 15.10 17.98 3.98
C ASP A 119 14.89 18.55 2.58
N HIS A 120 15.01 17.76 1.51
CA HIS A 120 15.12 18.31 0.14
C HIS A 120 14.23 17.67 -0.91
N LYS A 121 13.42 16.65 -0.61
CA LYS A 121 12.54 16.02 -1.61
C LYS A 121 11.10 15.98 -1.16
N GLU A 122 10.33 16.91 -1.67
CA GLU A 122 8.87 16.91 -1.59
C GLU A 122 8.29 16.68 -2.97
N VAL A 123 7.61 15.55 -3.16
CA VAL A 123 7.00 15.18 -4.43
C VAL A 123 5.71 14.41 -4.22
N PHE A 124 4.82 14.47 -5.20
CA PHE A 124 3.75 13.49 -5.28
C PHE A 124 4.32 12.14 -5.70
N ALA A 125 3.99 11.10 -4.97
CA ALA A 125 4.51 9.76 -5.17
C ALA A 125 3.47 8.69 -4.82
N TYR A 126 3.79 7.48 -5.23
CA TYR A 126 3.17 6.24 -4.76
C TYR A 126 4.18 5.47 -3.93
N SER A 127 3.71 4.80 -2.88
CA SER A 127 4.46 3.75 -2.18
C SER A 127 4.11 2.41 -2.80
N ALA A 128 5.10 1.71 -3.33
CA ALA A 128 4.95 0.37 -3.86
C ALA A 128 5.69 -0.61 -2.95
N GLN A 129 4.97 -1.56 -2.39
CA GLN A 129 5.54 -2.67 -1.62
C GLN A 129 5.50 -3.93 -2.46
N VAL A 130 6.60 -4.65 -2.50
CA VAL A 130 6.75 -5.90 -3.23
C VAL A 130 7.23 -6.99 -2.28
N ALA A 131 6.53 -8.10 -2.31
CA ALA A 131 6.91 -9.31 -1.60
C ALA A 131 7.56 -10.28 -2.57
N CYS A 132 8.77 -10.72 -2.26
CA CYS A 132 9.54 -11.65 -3.08
C CYS A 132 9.95 -12.88 -2.27
N ASP A 133 10.14 -14.01 -2.95
CA ASP A 133 10.82 -15.16 -2.36
C ASP A 133 12.34 -14.96 -2.32
N LYS A 134 13.06 -15.92 -1.74
CA LYS A 134 14.54 -15.90 -1.66
C LYS A 134 15.27 -15.91 -3.00
N TYR A 135 14.57 -16.23 -4.08
CA TYR A 135 15.12 -16.20 -5.45
C TYR A 135 14.80 -14.91 -6.19
N GLY A 136 14.03 -14.01 -5.56
CA GLY A 136 13.63 -12.73 -6.15
C GLY A 136 12.38 -12.80 -7.01
N TRP A 137 11.59 -13.88 -6.96
CA TRP A 137 10.30 -13.95 -7.62
C TRP A 137 9.27 -13.12 -6.87
N ALA A 138 8.62 -12.19 -7.56
CA ALA A 138 7.57 -11.39 -6.98
C ALA A 138 6.33 -12.26 -6.73
N LEU A 139 5.89 -12.33 -5.47
CA LEU A 139 4.74 -13.13 -5.02
C LEU A 139 3.48 -12.29 -4.87
N ALA A 140 3.63 -11.05 -4.41
CA ALA A 140 2.55 -10.09 -4.27
C ALA A 140 3.07 -8.66 -4.34
N TYR A 141 2.19 -7.73 -4.58
CA TYR A 141 2.50 -6.30 -4.52
C TYR A 141 1.30 -5.51 -4.02
N SER A 142 1.57 -4.33 -3.45
CA SER A 142 0.58 -3.29 -3.19
C SER A 142 1.12 -1.95 -3.67
N VAL A 143 0.21 -1.06 -4.07
CA VAL A 143 0.54 0.31 -4.47
C VAL A 143 -0.45 1.24 -3.78
N GLU A 144 0.09 2.14 -2.97
CA GLU A 144 -0.67 3.09 -2.17
C GLU A 144 -0.20 4.51 -2.44
N ALA A 145 -0.96 5.50 -1.99
CA ALA A 145 -0.51 6.89 -2.02
C ALA A 145 0.76 7.05 -1.19
N GLY A 146 1.75 7.79 -1.67
CA GLY A 146 3.08 7.88 -1.06
C GLY A 146 3.15 8.50 0.34
N ASN A 147 2.05 9.03 0.85
CA ASN A 147 1.90 9.52 2.22
C ASN A 147 1.30 8.50 3.20
N ILE A 148 0.97 7.30 2.70
CA ILE A 148 0.49 6.19 3.53
C ILE A 148 1.71 5.48 4.12
N HIS A 149 1.68 5.26 5.44
CA HIS A 149 2.77 4.57 6.12
C HIS A 149 2.75 3.09 5.79
N ASP A 150 3.92 2.46 5.64
CA ASP A 150 4.07 1.06 5.25
C ASP A 150 3.30 0.10 6.17
N SER A 151 3.24 0.38 7.47
CA SER A 151 2.45 -0.40 8.42
C SER A 151 0.93 -0.42 8.14
N GLN A 152 0.42 0.58 7.40
CA GLN A 152 -0.99 0.64 7.01
C GLN A 152 -1.26 -0.10 5.70
N ALA A 153 -0.26 -0.17 4.81
CA ALA A 153 -0.32 -0.93 3.56
C ALA A 153 -0.10 -2.43 3.78
N PHE A 154 0.67 -2.80 4.81
CA PHE A 154 1.06 -4.18 5.11
C PHE A 154 -0.12 -5.18 5.24
N PRO A 155 -1.24 -4.88 5.96
CA PRO A 155 -2.33 -5.84 6.09
C PRO A 155 -2.94 -6.28 4.75
N ALA A 156 -3.07 -5.35 3.80
CA ALA A 156 -3.58 -5.64 2.47
C ALA A 156 -2.62 -6.51 1.65
N LEU A 157 -1.31 -6.27 1.78
CA LEU A 157 -0.28 -7.10 1.16
C LEU A 157 -0.24 -8.49 1.80
N PHE A 158 -0.31 -8.55 3.15
CA PHE A 158 -0.30 -9.81 3.90
C PHE A 158 -1.46 -10.73 3.51
N ALA A 159 -2.67 -10.18 3.34
CA ALA A 159 -3.83 -10.94 2.91
C ALA A 159 -3.62 -11.64 1.55
N LYS A 160 -2.80 -11.06 0.66
CA LYS A 160 -2.43 -11.68 -0.62
C LYS A 160 -1.40 -12.82 -0.45
N LEU A 161 -0.60 -12.78 0.60
CA LEU A 161 0.46 -13.76 0.89
C LEU A 161 -0.05 -14.94 1.73
N GLU A 162 -1.09 -14.73 2.53
CA GLU A 162 -1.65 -15.75 3.43
C GLU A 162 -1.95 -17.09 2.74
N PRO A 163 -2.52 -17.13 1.50
CA PRO A 163 -2.77 -18.38 0.80
C PRO A 163 -1.50 -19.18 0.47
N LEU A 164 -0.34 -18.55 0.42
CA LEU A 164 0.95 -19.18 0.14
C LEU A 164 1.53 -19.86 1.39
N LYS A 165 0.98 -19.59 2.58
CA LYS A 165 1.37 -20.16 3.88
C LYS A 165 2.87 -20.02 4.17
N PRO A 166 3.42 -18.80 4.15
CA PRO A 166 4.84 -18.59 4.46
C PRO A 166 5.14 -18.98 5.90
N GLU A 167 6.34 -19.51 6.13
CA GLU A 167 6.85 -19.79 7.48
C GLU A 167 7.47 -18.51 8.08
N TYR A 168 8.14 -17.72 7.24
CA TYR A 168 8.82 -16.49 7.67
C TYR A 168 8.48 -15.33 6.73
N ILE A 169 8.20 -14.17 7.32
CA ILE A 169 8.08 -12.90 6.61
C ILE A 169 9.11 -11.94 7.18
N ILE A 170 9.95 -11.43 6.31
CA ILE A 170 11.07 -10.55 6.63
C ILE A 170 10.76 -9.20 5.97
N ALA A 171 10.64 -8.15 6.77
CA ALA A 171 10.42 -6.78 6.32
C ALA A 171 11.44 -5.85 6.95
N ASP A 172 11.84 -4.81 6.24
CA ASP A 172 12.64 -3.72 6.81
C ASP A 172 11.76 -2.82 7.67
N SER A 173 12.33 -2.26 8.73
CA SER A 173 11.64 -1.48 9.78
C SER A 173 11.84 0.03 9.59
#